data_5e7e08284dee987e1bb2087bae733d02
#
_entry.id   5e7e08284dee987e1bb2087bae733d02
#
_cell.length_a   1.000
_cell.length_b   1.000
_cell.length_c   1.000
_cell.angle_alpha   90.00
_cell.angle_beta   90.00
_cell.angle_gamma   90.00
#
_symmetry.space_group_name_H-M   'P 1'
#
loop_
_entity.id
_entity.type
_entity.pdbx_description
1 polymer ?
#
loop_
_entity_poly.entity_id
_entity_poly.type
_entity_poly.pdbx_seq_one_letter_code
_entity_poly.pdbx_strand_id
1 'polypeptide(L)'
;MKHSTYNNRRLIWESKTKQICVILGSLLFVVAAIWTKDKTSSFMFWATIIFFGGGGLFMLIRLINPNNLFVSHDTELGKQVLADQFQKAQEDIGFFAYTDTGFNLQEHKGVTHYKWADIETIFGFKEDRFTTDEICMDIFFSDKTSVRLTESTPGWYQFNKRLSKAMPTISENWDTEIVQPPFATNMTLLFDKDDRSKEQAEKVCYGD
;
A
#
# COMPACT_ATOMS: atom_id res chain seq x y z
N MET A 1 11.33 3.87 4.16
CA MET A 1 10.35 4.12 3.08
C MET A 1 11.06 4.10 1.74
N LYS A 2 10.81 3.11 0.88
CA LYS A 2 11.28 3.14 -0.52
C LYS A 2 10.54 4.26 -1.24
N HIS A 3 11.25 5.29 -1.69
CA HIS A 3 10.64 6.32 -2.53
C HIS A 3 10.25 5.70 -3.87
N SER A 4 9.00 5.83 -4.25
CA SER A 4 8.56 5.41 -5.58
C SER A 4 9.24 6.29 -6.63
N THR A 5 9.83 5.66 -7.64
CA THR A 5 10.49 6.35 -8.77
C THR A 5 9.74 6.04 -10.06
N TYR A 6 9.67 7.02 -10.95
CA TYR A 6 9.12 6.88 -12.28
C TYR A 6 10.03 7.59 -13.28
N ASN A 7 10.47 6.88 -14.31
CA ASN A 7 11.45 7.38 -15.29
C ASN A 7 12.71 8.00 -14.64
N ASN A 8 13.31 7.28 -13.67
CA ASN A 8 14.49 7.69 -12.90
C ASN A 8 14.32 8.98 -12.08
N ARG A 9 13.07 9.44 -11.88
CA ARG A 9 12.75 10.62 -11.07
C ARG A 9 11.97 10.21 -9.84
N ARG A 10 12.17 10.91 -8.73
CA ARG A 10 11.42 10.71 -7.49
C ARG A 10 9.98 11.14 -7.72
N LEU A 11 9.05 10.20 -7.60
CA LEU A 11 7.62 10.47 -7.73
C LEU A 11 7.09 11.14 -6.45
N ILE A 12 6.40 12.26 -6.65
CA ILE A 12 5.76 13.03 -5.58
C ILE A 12 4.30 13.21 -5.96
N TRP A 13 3.41 12.58 -5.20
CA TRP A 13 1.96 12.65 -5.41
C TRP A 13 1.37 13.96 -4.89
N GLU A 14 1.76 15.06 -5.52
CA GLU A 14 1.32 16.41 -5.18
C GLU A 14 1.15 17.25 -6.46
N SER A 15 0.17 18.15 -6.46
CA SER A 15 -0.05 19.07 -7.58
C SER A 15 1.00 20.18 -7.60
N LYS A 16 1.65 20.40 -8.74
CA LYS A 16 2.56 21.56 -8.95
C LYS A 16 1.88 22.88 -8.66
N THR A 17 0.61 23.04 -9.08
CA THR A 17 -0.15 24.26 -8.86
C THR A 17 -0.33 24.53 -7.37
N LYS A 18 -0.66 23.50 -6.56
CA LYS A 18 -0.75 23.65 -5.10
C LYS A 18 0.58 24.09 -4.49
N GLN A 19 1.71 23.53 -4.94
CA GLN A 19 3.04 23.92 -4.48
C GLN A 19 3.34 25.39 -4.81
N ILE A 20 3.04 25.84 -6.03
CA ILE A 20 3.22 27.24 -6.45
C ILE A 20 2.35 28.16 -5.58
N CYS A 21 1.08 27.82 -5.32
CA CYS A 21 0.22 28.62 -4.47
C CYS A 21 0.76 28.75 -3.04
N VAL A 22 1.31 27.67 -2.46
CA VAL A 22 1.95 27.71 -1.13
C VAL A 22 3.18 28.61 -1.13
N ILE A 23 4.05 28.53 -2.16
CA ILE A 23 5.23 29.38 -2.29
C ILE A 23 4.82 30.86 -2.39
N LEU A 24 3.83 31.19 -3.23
CA LEU A 24 3.31 32.55 -3.37
C LEU A 24 2.68 33.05 -2.06
N GLY A 25 1.90 32.22 -1.38
CA GLY A 25 1.34 32.54 -0.05
C GLY A 25 2.44 32.81 0.97
N SER A 26 3.48 31.97 1.03
CA SER A 26 4.63 32.18 1.91
C SER A 26 5.35 33.51 1.61
N LEU A 27 5.51 33.86 0.33
CA LEU A 27 6.11 35.13 -0.07
C LEU A 27 5.28 36.33 0.39
N LEU A 28 3.94 36.25 0.28
CA LEU A 28 3.05 37.31 0.76
C LEU A 28 3.20 37.54 2.27
N PHE A 29 3.33 36.48 3.08
CA PHE A 29 3.58 36.62 4.50
C PHE A 29 4.93 37.27 4.81
N VAL A 30 5.98 36.95 4.06
CA VAL A 30 7.31 37.60 4.18
C VAL A 30 7.21 39.07 3.85
N VAL A 31 6.55 39.43 2.74
CA VAL A 31 6.35 40.83 2.36
C VAL A 31 5.55 41.60 3.42
N ALA A 32 4.47 41.00 3.91
CA ALA A 32 3.66 41.62 4.99
C ALA A 32 4.47 41.83 6.27
N ALA A 33 5.32 40.86 6.66
CA ALA A 33 6.20 40.99 7.82
C ALA A 33 7.19 42.14 7.66
N ILE A 34 7.79 42.29 6.48
CA ILE A 34 8.70 43.40 6.18
C ILE A 34 7.95 44.75 6.28
N TRP A 35 6.74 44.83 5.73
CA TRP A 35 5.94 46.05 5.73
C TRP A 35 5.49 46.45 7.14
N THR A 36 5.21 45.47 8.01
CA THR A 36 4.74 45.73 9.37
C THR A 36 5.86 45.70 10.42
N LYS A 37 7.13 45.65 9.99
CA LYS A 37 8.29 45.49 10.87
C LYS A 37 8.30 46.45 12.05
N ASP A 38 8.00 47.74 11.83
CA ASP A 38 8.05 48.77 12.86
C ASP A 38 6.89 48.64 13.87
N LYS A 39 5.83 47.87 13.54
CA LYS A 39 4.65 47.65 14.39
C LYS A 39 4.65 46.27 15.05
N THR A 40 5.64 45.42 14.75
CA THR A 40 5.68 44.02 15.17
C THR A 40 6.89 43.79 16.11
N SER A 41 6.75 42.95 17.12
CA SER A 41 7.88 42.59 17.97
C SER A 41 8.97 41.88 17.17
N SER A 42 10.24 42.10 17.55
CA SER A 42 11.39 41.44 16.86
C SER A 42 11.27 39.92 16.81
N PHE A 43 10.72 39.32 17.85
CA PHE A 43 10.52 37.87 17.88
C PHE A 43 9.53 37.43 16.80
N MET A 44 8.36 38.05 16.72
CA MET A 44 7.33 37.70 15.70
C MET A 44 7.82 37.96 14.28
N PHE A 45 8.57 39.05 14.07
CA PHE A 45 9.17 39.34 12.77
C PHE A 45 10.11 38.21 12.32
N TRP A 46 11.09 37.85 13.15
CA TRP A 46 12.03 36.80 12.79
C TRP A 46 11.39 35.42 12.69
N ALA A 47 10.42 35.11 13.57
CA ALA A 47 9.65 33.86 13.47
C ALA A 47 8.91 33.73 12.14
N THR A 48 8.28 34.81 11.67
CA THR A 48 7.60 34.85 10.37
C THR A 48 8.58 34.68 9.20
N ILE A 49 9.71 35.39 9.23
CA ILE A 49 10.74 35.27 8.17
C ILE A 49 11.31 33.85 8.10
N ILE A 50 11.66 33.27 9.24
CA ILE A 50 12.24 31.92 9.29
C ILE A 50 11.23 30.88 8.84
N PHE A 51 9.99 30.95 9.33
CA PHE A 51 8.97 29.94 9.04
C PHE A 51 8.49 30.04 7.58
N PHE A 52 8.02 31.22 7.15
CA PHE A 52 7.48 31.38 5.79
C PHE A 52 8.59 31.56 4.76
N GLY A 53 9.64 32.33 5.05
CA GLY A 53 10.76 32.50 4.13
C GLY A 53 11.55 31.20 3.95
N GLY A 54 11.92 30.55 5.05
CA GLY A 54 12.64 29.27 5.02
C GLY A 54 11.79 28.15 4.43
N GLY A 55 10.51 28.03 4.83
CA GLY A 55 9.57 27.04 4.30
C GLY A 55 9.27 27.25 2.82
N GLY A 56 9.03 28.50 2.39
CA GLY A 56 8.81 28.85 0.98
C GLY A 56 10.04 28.55 0.12
N LEU A 57 11.24 28.88 0.60
CA LEU A 57 12.50 28.58 -0.08
C LEU A 57 12.72 27.06 -0.20
N PHE A 58 12.49 26.31 0.85
CA PHE A 58 12.57 24.85 0.82
C PHE A 58 11.63 24.26 -0.24
N MET A 59 10.37 24.71 -0.26
CA MET A 59 9.39 24.28 -1.26
C MET A 59 9.78 24.66 -2.68
N LEU A 60 10.36 25.85 -2.88
CA LEU A 60 10.87 26.29 -4.17
C LEU A 60 12.03 25.39 -4.65
N ILE A 61 13.02 25.12 -3.81
CA ILE A 61 14.13 24.21 -4.12
C ILE A 61 13.60 22.83 -4.51
N ARG A 62 12.62 22.31 -3.75
CA ARG A 62 11.98 21.03 -4.03
C ARG A 62 11.27 21.03 -5.38
N LEU A 63 10.59 22.13 -5.74
CA LEU A 63 9.84 22.27 -6.98
C LEU A 63 10.74 22.36 -8.22
N ILE A 64 11.86 23.09 -8.13
CA ILE A 64 12.81 23.25 -9.26
C ILE A 64 13.77 22.08 -9.41
N ASN A 65 13.85 21.18 -8.44
CA ASN A 65 14.74 20.02 -8.51
C ASN A 65 14.31 19.09 -9.66
N PRO A 66 15.17 18.89 -10.70
CA PRO A 66 14.82 18.07 -11.86
C PRO A 66 14.60 16.59 -11.54
N ASN A 67 15.14 16.13 -10.42
CA ASN A 67 14.97 14.75 -9.96
C ASN A 67 13.59 14.49 -9.35
N ASN A 68 12.79 15.53 -9.11
CA ASN A 68 11.44 15.42 -8.61
C ASN A 68 10.41 15.42 -9.74
N LEU A 69 9.49 14.49 -9.70
CA LEU A 69 8.35 14.43 -10.59
C LEU A 69 7.06 14.59 -9.75
N PHE A 70 6.48 15.78 -9.85
CA PHE A 70 5.19 16.07 -9.20
C PHE A 70 4.05 15.59 -10.09
N VAL A 71 3.19 14.76 -9.55
CA VAL A 71 2.07 14.15 -10.28
C VAL A 71 0.80 14.23 -9.42
N SER A 72 -0.29 14.68 -10.01
CA SER A 72 -1.60 14.61 -9.38
C SER A 72 -2.39 13.42 -9.93
N HIS A 73 -3.15 12.74 -9.08
CA HIS A 73 -3.96 11.58 -9.46
C HIS A 73 -4.95 11.87 -10.60
N ASP A 74 -5.43 13.12 -10.68
CA ASP A 74 -6.43 13.54 -11.66
C ASP A 74 -5.85 13.85 -13.06
N THR A 75 -4.52 13.84 -13.21
CA THR A 75 -3.86 14.12 -14.50
C THR A 75 -3.68 12.85 -15.32
N GLU A 76 -3.63 12.99 -16.65
CA GLU A 76 -3.36 11.84 -17.54
C GLU A 76 -2.04 11.15 -17.18
N LEU A 77 -0.98 11.92 -16.86
CA LEU A 77 0.27 11.35 -16.37
C LEU A 77 0.06 10.58 -15.05
N GLY A 78 -0.78 11.10 -14.13
CA GLY A 78 -1.09 10.41 -12.87
C GLY A 78 -1.77 9.06 -13.10
N LYS A 79 -2.76 9.05 -13.99
CA LYS A 79 -3.46 7.81 -14.38
C LYS A 79 -2.51 6.81 -15.04
N GLN A 80 -1.62 7.26 -15.93
CA GLN A 80 -0.61 6.40 -16.54
C GLN A 80 0.35 5.81 -15.51
N VAL A 81 0.86 6.64 -14.60
CA VAL A 81 1.77 6.18 -13.53
C VAL A 81 1.09 5.14 -12.65
N LEU A 82 -0.18 5.35 -12.29
CA LEU A 82 -0.96 4.39 -11.50
C LEU A 82 -1.17 3.08 -12.28
N ALA A 83 -1.53 3.16 -13.56
CA ALA A 83 -1.71 1.99 -14.41
C ALA A 83 -0.40 1.18 -14.54
N ASP A 84 0.73 1.85 -14.80
CA ASP A 84 2.05 1.20 -14.89
C ASP A 84 2.47 0.56 -13.55
N GLN A 85 2.19 1.23 -12.42
CA GLN A 85 2.48 0.67 -11.10
C GLN A 85 1.61 -0.55 -10.81
N PHE A 86 0.33 -0.49 -11.16
CA PHE A 86 -0.60 -1.62 -11.00
C PHE A 86 -0.19 -2.80 -11.87
N GLN A 87 0.14 -2.56 -13.15
CA GLN A 87 0.63 -3.61 -14.03
C GLN A 87 1.90 -4.27 -13.49
N LYS A 88 2.88 -3.48 -13.04
CA LYS A 88 4.10 -3.99 -12.42
C LYS A 88 3.81 -4.82 -11.16
N ALA A 89 2.87 -4.38 -10.33
CA ALA A 89 2.46 -5.14 -9.15
C ALA A 89 1.79 -6.47 -9.53
N GLN A 90 1.00 -6.49 -10.62
CA GLN A 90 0.39 -7.71 -11.12
C GLN A 90 1.40 -8.70 -11.70
N GLU A 91 2.52 -8.24 -12.25
CA GLU A 91 3.58 -9.08 -12.82
C GLU A 91 4.64 -9.48 -11.78
N ASP A 92 4.69 -8.77 -10.65
CA ASP A 92 5.69 -9.02 -9.60
C ASP A 92 5.43 -10.38 -8.92
N ILE A 93 6.43 -11.25 -8.94
CA ILE A 93 6.41 -12.52 -8.20
C ILE A 93 6.83 -12.35 -6.74
N GLY A 94 7.43 -11.21 -6.39
CA GLY A 94 7.81 -10.83 -5.03
C GLY A 94 8.65 -11.85 -4.30
N PHE A 95 8.15 -12.31 -3.16
CA PHE A 95 8.81 -13.31 -2.31
C PHE A 95 8.53 -14.75 -2.73
N PHE A 96 7.82 -14.97 -3.83
CA PHE A 96 7.40 -16.29 -4.25
C PHE A 96 8.24 -16.84 -5.41
N ALA A 97 8.51 -18.13 -5.36
CA ALA A 97 8.96 -18.92 -6.49
C ALA A 97 8.01 -20.10 -6.66
N TYR A 98 7.50 -20.30 -7.87
CA TYR A 98 6.45 -21.28 -8.11
C TYR A 98 6.98 -22.54 -8.77
N THR A 99 6.36 -23.67 -8.42
CA THR A 99 6.56 -24.99 -9.04
C THR A 99 5.23 -25.49 -9.60
N ASP A 100 5.23 -26.59 -10.34
CA ASP A 100 4.01 -27.19 -10.84
C ASP A 100 3.07 -27.67 -9.71
N THR A 101 3.62 -28.04 -8.56
CA THR A 101 2.88 -28.63 -7.44
C THR A 101 2.72 -27.72 -6.23
N GLY A 102 3.31 -26.51 -6.25
CA GLY A 102 3.28 -25.63 -5.08
C GLY A 102 4.04 -24.33 -5.27
N PHE A 103 4.48 -23.77 -4.17
CA PHE A 103 5.27 -22.53 -4.14
C PHE A 103 6.30 -22.54 -3.01
N ASN A 104 7.33 -21.73 -3.20
CA ASN A 104 8.32 -21.42 -2.20
C ASN A 104 8.10 -19.97 -1.77
N LEU A 105 8.10 -19.74 -0.46
CA LEU A 105 8.02 -18.41 0.14
C LEU A 105 9.36 -18.05 0.76
N GLN A 106 9.94 -16.92 0.33
CA GLN A 106 11.15 -16.37 0.90
C GLN A 106 10.80 -15.57 2.15
N GLU A 107 11.18 -16.07 3.31
CA GLU A 107 11.01 -15.40 4.59
C GLU A 107 12.36 -14.92 5.14
N HIS A 108 12.33 -14.13 6.23
CA HIS A 108 13.56 -13.68 6.91
C HIS A 108 14.45 -14.83 7.40
N LYS A 109 13.87 -15.99 7.70
CA LYS A 109 14.55 -17.18 8.24
C LYS A 109 15.01 -18.17 7.17
N GLY A 110 14.67 -17.94 5.92
CA GLY A 110 14.97 -18.83 4.81
C GLY A 110 13.86 -19.00 3.82
N VAL A 111 13.88 -20.08 3.06
CA VAL A 111 12.85 -20.44 2.08
C VAL A 111 12.03 -21.59 2.64
N THR A 112 10.71 -21.39 2.71
CA THR A 112 9.76 -22.44 3.08
C THR A 112 9.05 -22.95 1.84
N HIS A 113 8.89 -24.27 1.73
CA HIS A 113 8.28 -24.95 0.60
C HIS A 113 6.86 -25.38 0.97
N TYR A 114 5.88 -24.96 0.16
CA TYR A 114 4.47 -25.31 0.35
C TYR A 114 3.94 -26.02 -0.90
N LYS A 115 3.12 -27.04 -0.72
CA LYS A 115 2.40 -27.71 -1.81
C LYS A 115 0.93 -27.29 -1.81
N TRP A 116 0.35 -27.08 -2.98
CA TRP A 116 -1.07 -26.78 -3.10
C TRP A 116 -1.95 -27.89 -2.50
N ALA A 117 -1.55 -29.16 -2.66
CA ALA A 117 -2.28 -30.32 -2.14
C ALA A 117 -2.31 -30.42 -0.60
N ASP A 118 -1.34 -29.76 0.08
CA ASP A 118 -1.24 -29.79 1.53
C ASP A 118 -2.06 -28.66 2.20
N ILE A 119 -2.68 -27.77 1.41
CA ILE A 119 -3.58 -26.75 1.94
C ILE A 119 -4.86 -27.41 2.42
N GLU A 120 -5.24 -27.13 3.66
CA GLU A 120 -6.47 -27.61 4.29
C GLU A 120 -7.56 -26.55 4.33
N THR A 121 -7.22 -25.33 4.77
CA THR A 121 -8.21 -24.26 4.93
C THR A 121 -7.61 -22.91 4.54
N ILE A 122 -8.41 -22.06 3.92
CA ILE A 122 -8.03 -20.68 3.58
C ILE A 122 -9.15 -19.74 4.06
N PHE A 123 -8.75 -18.74 4.83
CA PHE A 123 -9.60 -17.60 5.18
C PHE A 123 -9.12 -16.33 4.51
N GLY A 124 -10.06 -15.54 3.99
CA GLY A 124 -9.84 -14.17 3.54
C GLY A 124 -10.55 -13.20 4.48
N PHE A 125 -9.90 -12.09 4.85
CA PHE A 125 -10.50 -11.09 5.73
C PHE A 125 -9.84 -9.73 5.56
N LYS A 126 -10.48 -8.69 6.15
CA LYS A 126 -9.89 -7.36 6.28
C LYS A 126 -9.38 -7.16 7.70
N GLU A 127 -8.21 -6.56 7.81
CA GLU A 127 -7.64 -6.07 9.06
C GLU A 127 -7.67 -4.55 9.07
N ASP A 128 -8.31 -3.96 10.09
CA ASP A 128 -8.30 -2.50 10.29
C ASP A 128 -6.91 -2.07 10.82
N ARG A 129 -6.22 -1.26 10.02
CA ARG A 129 -4.90 -0.71 10.32
C ARG A 129 -4.96 0.76 10.73
N PHE A 130 -6.02 1.16 11.43
CA PHE A 130 -6.24 2.50 11.97
C PHE A 130 -6.50 3.60 10.92
N THR A 131 -5.83 3.59 9.78
CA THR A 131 -6.00 4.58 8.70
C THR A 131 -6.47 3.98 7.40
N THR A 132 -6.29 2.69 7.23
CA THR A 132 -6.63 1.92 6.02
C THR A 132 -6.98 0.50 6.41
N ASP A 133 -7.90 -0.11 5.68
CA ASP A 133 -8.12 -1.56 5.74
C ASP A 133 -7.00 -2.26 4.94
N GLU A 134 -6.53 -3.40 5.40
CA GLU A 134 -5.61 -4.27 4.67
C GLU A 134 -6.27 -5.62 4.43
N ILE A 135 -6.24 -6.08 3.17
CA ILE A 135 -6.76 -7.40 2.81
C ILE A 135 -5.74 -8.45 3.21
N CYS A 136 -6.18 -9.45 3.95
CA CYS A 136 -5.37 -10.52 4.49
C CYS A 136 -5.91 -11.89 4.06
N MET A 137 -5.00 -12.87 4.01
CA MET A 137 -5.30 -14.27 3.78
C MET A 137 -4.50 -15.12 4.76
N ASP A 138 -5.21 -16.00 5.50
CA ASP A 138 -4.59 -17.04 6.31
C ASP A 138 -4.75 -18.39 5.61
N ILE A 139 -3.64 -19.08 5.41
CA ILE A 139 -3.56 -20.40 4.79
C ILE A 139 -3.08 -21.40 5.83
N PHE A 140 -3.85 -22.43 6.06
CA PHE A 140 -3.56 -23.53 6.99
C PHE A 140 -3.23 -24.81 6.23
N PHE A 141 -2.18 -25.51 6.67
CA PHE A 141 -1.66 -26.70 6.01
C PHE A 141 -1.84 -27.95 6.88
N SER A 142 -1.78 -29.12 6.24
CA SER A 142 -1.99 -30.44 6.87
C SER A 142 -0.94 -30.78 7.96
N ASP A 143 0.22 -30.15 7.93
CA ASP A 143 1.25 -30.26 8.97
C ASP A 143 1.01 -29.33 10.18
N LYS A 144 -0.15 -28.67 10.22
CA LYS A 144 -0.56 -27.68 11.23
C LYS A 144 0.26 -26.37 11.18
N THR A 145 1.03 -26.15 10.14
CA THR A 145 1.63 -24.84 9.90
C THR A 145 0.60 -23.91 9.28
N SER A 146 0.83 -22.60 9.42
CA SER A 146 0.03 -21.59 8.77
C SER A 146 0.88 -20.45 8.25
N VAL A 147 0.41 -19.78 7.22
CA VAL A 147 1.03 -18.58 6.69
C VAL A 147 -0.02 -17.49 6.50
N ARG A 148 0.32 -16.28 6.95
CA ARG A 148 -0.47 -15.08 6.68
C ARG A 148 0.17 -14.28 5.57
N LEU A 149 -0.61 -13.98 4.56
CA LEU A 149 -0.27 -13.08 3.47
C LEU A 149 -1.20 -11.86 3.52
N THR A 150 -0.69 -10.72 3.07
CA THR A 150 -1.48 -9.48 2.98
C THR A 150 -1.34 -8.87 1.60
N GLU A 151 -2.22 -7.97 1.21
CA GLU A 151 -2.12 -7.26 -0.07
C GLU A 151 -0.82 -6.44 -0.20
N SER A 152 -0.17 -6.11 0.93
CA SER A 152 1.16 -5.48 0.96
C SER A 152 2.31 -6.48 0.74
N THR A 153 2.04 -7.79 0.72
CA THR A 153 3.08 -8.81 0.48
C THR A 153 3.53 -8.73 -0.98
N PRO A 154 4.83 -8.51 -1.25
CA PRO A 154 5.35 -8.54 -2.62
C PRO A 154 5.00 -9.84 -3.32
N GLY A 155 4.38 -9.75 -4.50
CA GLY A 155 3.91 -10.90 -5.26
C GLY A 155 2.46 -11.32 -4.99
N TRP A 156 1.71 -10.57 -4.16
CA TRP A 156 0.32 -10.85 -3.80
C TRP A 156 -0.59 -11.16 -5.00
N TYR A 157 -0.58 -10.32 -6.04
CA TYR A 157 -1.45 -10.50 -7.21
C TYR A 157 -1.12 -11.78 -7.99
N GLN A 158 0.17 -12.08 -8.16
CA GLN A 158 0.60 -13.32 -8.80
C GLN A 158 0.24 -14.55 -7.97
N PHE A 159 0.37 -14.43 -6.65
CA PHE A 159 -0.02 -15.51 -5.74
C PHE A 159 -1.51 -15.81 -5.86
N ASN A 160 -2.39 -14.81 -5.75
CA ASN A 160 -3.84 -14.98 -5.88
C ASN A 160 -4.24 -15.61 -7.21
N LYS A 161 -3.66 -15.12 -8.32
CA LYS A 161 -3.93 -15.68 -9.65
C LYS A 161 -3.54 -17.14 -9.78
N ARG A 162 -2.45 -17.56 -9.12
CA ARG A 162 -2.00 -18.95 -9.13
C ARG A 162 -2.80 -19.82 -8.16
N LEU A 163 -3.16 -19.27 -7.03
CA LEU A 163 -4.03 -19.92 -6.06
C LEU A 163 -5.38 -20.28 -6.69
N SER A 164 -6.06 -19.32 -7.33
CA SER A 164 -7.35 -19.57 -8.01
C SER A 164 -7.22 -20.60 -9.14
N LYS A 165 -6.08 -20.68 -9.80
CA LYS A 165 -5.82 -21.77 -10.79
C LYS A 165 -5.63 -23.13 -10.14
N ALA A 166 -4.93 -23.19 -9.00
CA ALA A 166 -4.71 -24.42 -8.26
C ALA A 166 -5.98 -24.89 -7.52
N MET A 167 -6.82 -23.94 -7.11
CA MET A 167 -8.06 -24.15 -6.38
C MET A 167 -9.22 -23.40 -7.05
N PRO A 168 -9.84 -23.96 -8.09
CA PRO A 168 -10.88 -23.26 -8.88
C PRO A 168 -12.17 -22.93 -8.12
N THR A 169 -12.35 -23.44 -6.90
CA THR A 169 -13.46 -23.08 -6.02
C THR A 169 -13.33 -21.70 -5.41
N ILE A 170 -12.11 -21.13 -5.41
CA ILE A 170 -11.85 -19.77 -4.92
C ILE A 170 -12.14 -18.78 -6.05
N SER A 171 -13.05 -17.84 -5.80
CA SER A 171 -13.34 -16.75 -6.73
C SER A 171 -12.07 -15.95 -7.06
N GLU A 172 -11.83 -15.63 -8.32
CA GLU A 172 -10.69 -14.77 -8.70
C GLU A 172 -10.79 -13.35 -8.12
N ASN A 173 -12.00 -12.92 -7.73
CA ASN A 173 -12.29 -11.58 -7.22
C ASN A 173 -12.65 -11.59 -5.71
N TRP A 174 -12.29 -12.65 -4.98
CA TRP A 174 -12.64 -12.78 -3.56
C TRP A 174 -12.17 -11.57 -2.73
N ASP A 175 -11.01 -11.03 -3.07
CA ASP A 175 -10.41 -9.87 -2.39
C ASP A 175 -11.24 -8.59 -2.57
N THR A 176 -11.84 -8.40 -3.74
CA THR A 176 -12.75 -7.27 -3.98
C THR A 176 -14.12 -7.47 -3.35
N GLU A 177 -14.58 -8.72 -3.22
CA GLU A 177 -15.87 -9.06 -2.61
C GLU A 177 -15.88 -8.75 -1.10
N ILE A 178 -14.76 -8.97 -0.39
CA ILE A 178 -14.66 -8.70 1.05
C ILE A 178 -14.41 -7.23 1.41
N VAL A 179 -14.11 -6.36 0.45
CA VAL A 179 -13.91 -4.92 0.70
C VAL A 179 -15.15 -4.27 1.31
N GLN A 180 -16.35 -4.75 0.95
CA GLN A 180 -17.62 -4.19 1.42
C GLN A 180 -18.22 -5.04 2.57
N PRO A 181 -18.84 -4.43 3.59
CA PRO A 181 -18.88 -2.99 3.87
C PRO A 181 -17.56 -2.47 4.47
N PRO A 182 -17.29 -1.15 4.39
CA PRO A 182 -16.11 -0.55 5.03
C PRO A 182 -16.08 -0.82 6.53
N PHE A 183 -14.88 -0.97 7.10
CA PHE A 183 -14.62 -1.15 8.55
C PHE A 183 -15.21 -2.42 9.19
N ALA A 184 -15.68 -3.38 8.39
CA ALA A 184 -16.05 -4.70 8.88
C ALA A 184 -14.92 -5.69 8.58
N THR A 185 -14.54 -6.52 9.54
CA THR A 185 -13.46 -7.52 9.39
C THR A 185 -13.79 -8.62 8.38
N ASN A 186 -15.07 -8.89 8.13
CA ASN A 186 -15.62 -9.80 7.11
C ASN A 186 -14.77 -11.05 6.86
N MET A 187 -14.48 -11.82 7.93
CA MET A 187 -13.80 -13.10 7.74
C MET A 187 -14.66 -14.02 6.87
N THR A 188 -14.09 -14.52 5.80
CA THR A 188 -14.75 -15.38 4.82
C THR A 188 -13.95 -16.66 4.66
N LEU A 189 -14.61 -17.80 4.70
CA LEU A 189 -14.03 -19.10 4.36
C LEU A 189 -13.93 -19.17 2.82
N LEU A 190 -12.72 -19.13 2.28
CA LEU A 190 -12.46 -19.19 0.83
C LEU A 190 -12.33 -20.63 0.34
N PHE A 191 -11.76 -21.49 1.18
CA PHE A 191 -11.55 -22.90 0.87
C PHE A 191 -11.49 -23.72 2.15
N ASP A 192 -12.06 -24.90 2.13
CA ASP A 192 -11.90 -25.93 3.15
C ASP A 192 -11.92 -27.31 2.50
N LYS A 193 -10.88 -28.11 2.75
CA LYS A 193 -10.70 -29.43 2.14
C LYS A 193 -11.72 -30.46 2.59
N ASP A 194 -12.22 -30.30 3.83
CA ASP A 194 -13.16 -31.21 4.45
C ASP A 194 -14.61 -30.71 4.36
N ASP A 195 -14.87 -29.66 3.56
CA ASP A 195 -16.19 -29.03 3.39
C ASP A 195 -16.86 -28.60 4.72
N ARG A 196 -16.04 -28.19 5.71
CA ARG A 196 -16.53 -27.69 7.01
C ARG A 196 -17.27 -26.36 6.84
N SER A 197 -18.24 -26.10 7.73
CA SER A 197 -18.80 -24.75 7.81
C SER A 197 -17.73 -23.75 8.28
N LYS A 198 -17.94 -22.46 8.01
CA LYS A 198 -17.04 -21.40 8.45
C LYS A 198 -16.74 -21.50 9.95
N GLU A 199 -17.78 -21.64 10.78
CA GLU A 199 -17.64 -21.71 12.24
C GLU A 199 -16.85 -22.94 12.70
N GLN A 200 -17.03 -24.07 12.01
CA GLN A 200 -16.27 -25.30 12.30
C GLN A 200 -14.81 -25.13 11.90
N ALA A 201 -14.53 -24.55 10.74
CA ALA A 201 -13.19 -24.30 10.26
C ALA A 201 -12.46 -23.27 11.15
N GLU A 202 -13.13 -22.18 11.56
CA GLU A 202 -12.58 -21.19 12.50
C GLU A 202 -12.15 -21.84 13.81
N LYS A 203 -13.01 -22.67 14.39
CA LYS A 203 -12.72 -23.37 15.64
C LYS A 203 -11.51 -24.31 15.53
N VAL A 204 -11.33 -24.97 14.40
CA VAL A 204 -10.19 -25.87 14.17
C VAL A 204 -8.89 -25.10 13.93
N CYS A 205 -8.95 -23.98 13.18
CA CYS A 205 -7.79 -23.25 12.74
C CYS A 205 -7.26 -22.24 13.77
N TYR A 206 -8.17 -21.58 14.51
CA TYR A 206 -7.79 -20.52 15.46
C TYR A 206 -7.94 -20.93 16.93
N GLY A 207 -8.63 -22.03 17.20
CA GLY A 207 -8.97 -22.43 18.56
C GLY A 207 -10.16 -21.61 19.12
N ASP A 208 -10.62 -21.98 20.28
CA ASP A 208 -11.59 -21.18 21.07
C ASP A 208 -10.86 -20.06 21.81
#